data_abec264474bf419c765f5631bd757b85
#
_entry.id   abec264474bf419c765f5631bd757b85
#
_cell.length_a   1.000
_cell.length_b   1.000
_cell.length_c   1.000
_cell.angle_alpha   90.00
_cell.angle_beta   90.00
_cell.angle_gamma   90.00
#
_symmetry.space_group_name_H-M   'P 1'
#
loop_
_entity.id
_entity.type
_entity.pdbx_description
1 polymer ?
#
loop_
_entity_poly.entity_id
_entity_poly.type
_entity_poly.pdbx_seq_one_letter_code
_entity_poly.pdbx_strand_id
1 'polypeptide(L)' 'MSPPTHRWNTVLDGQRLRQLRRQHGLSQEQLAAKAGISSATVARLERTTHTRCRTRTLARLATALGEDPAALTPGGPG' A
#
# COMPACT_ATOMS: atom_id res chain seq x y z
N MET A 1 -18.18 -20.07 -13.09
CA MET A 1 -17.29 -19.13 -13.72
C MET A 1 -16.88 -18.06 -12.72
N SER A 2 -15.60 -17.83 -12.58
CA SER A 2 -15.17 -16.82 -11.65
C SER A 2 -15.41 -15.42 -12.23
N PRO A 3 -15.74 -14.46 -11.40
CA PRO A 3 -15.91 -13.09 -11.86
C PRO A 3 -14.57 -12.54 -12.35
N PRO A 4 -14.61 -11.55 -13.21
CA PRO A 4 -13.38 -10.91 -13.65
C PRO A 4 -12.66 -10.32 -12.45
N THR A 5 -11.34 -10.30 -12.54
CA THR A 5 -10.53 -9.71 -11.49
C THR A 5 -10.87 -8.23 -11.35
N HIS A 6 -11.19 -7.83 -10.16
CA HIS A 6 -11.51 -6.44 -9.88
C HIS A 6 -10.24 -5.63 -9.68
N ARG A 7 -10.29 -4.38 -10.14
CA ARG A 7 -9.17 -3.47 -9.98
C ARG A 7 -8.89 -3.16 -8.51
N TRP A 8 -9.95 -3.14 -7.73
CA TRP A 8 -9.88 -2.73 -6.33
C TRP A 8 -10.34 -3.89 -5.47
N ASN A 9 -9.54 -4.94 -5.44
CA ASN A 9 -9.94 -6.18 -4.80
C ASN A 9 -9.28 -6.41 -3.44
N THR A 10 -8.58 -5.43 -2.92
CA THR A 10 -7.99 -5.55 -1.59
C THR A 10 -8.13 -4.22 -0.86
N VAL A 11 -7.97 -4.28 0.46
CA VAL A 11 -8.04 -3.11 1.31
C VAL A 11 -6.69 -2.89 1.97
N LEU A 12 -6.25 -1.64 1.96
CA LEU A 12 -4.97 -1.25 2.53
C LEU A 12 -5.21 -0.30 3.69
N ASP A 13 -4.42 -0.46 4.76
CA ASP A 13 -4.42 0.48 5.88
C ASP A 13 -3.42 1.59 5.56
N GLY A 14 -3.94 2.75 5.16
CA GLY A 14 -3.10 3.88 4.76
C GLY A 14 -2.29 4.47 5.90
N GLN A 15 -2.81 4.39 7.13
CA GLN A 15 -2.06 4.88 8.30
C GLN A 15 -0.85 3.98 8.56
N ARG A 16 -1.04 2.68 8.41
CA ARG A 16 0.06 1.73 8.56
C ARG A 16 1.10 1.95 7.47
N LEU A 17 0.65 2.19 6.25
CA LEU A 17 1.55 2.49 5.14
C LEU A 17 2.40 3.72 5.46
N ARG A 18 1.77 4.77 5.97
CA ARG A 18 2.47 5.99 6.33
C ARG A 18 3.50 5.75 7.43
N GLN A 19 3.13 4.98 8.46
CA GLN A 19 4.03 4.64 9.55
C GLN A 19 5.28 3.93 9.04
N LEU A 20 5.07 2.88 8.23
CA LEU A 20 6.17 2.10 7.69
C LEU A 20 7.06 2.92 6.77
N ARG A 21 6.44 3.77 5.94
CA ARG A 21 7.20 4.67 5.08
C ARG A 21 8.13 5.56 5.90
N ARG A 22 7.60 6.16 6.96
CA ARG A 22 8.37 7.05 7.81
C ARG A 22 9.47 6.31 8.56
N GLN A 23 9.19 5.10 9.00
CA GLN A 23 10.20 4.27 9.66
C GLN A 23 11.38 3.98 8.75
N HIS A 24 11.11 3.87 7.45
CA HIS A 24 12.16 3.66 6.46
C HIS A 24 12.80 4.96 5.96
N GLY A 25 12.38 6.09 6.50
CA GLY A 25 12.96 7.39 6.14
C GLY A 25 12.64 7.83 4.72
N LEU A 26 11.52 7.37 4.17
CA LEU A 26 11.16 7.67 2.79
C LEU A 26 10.11 8.75 2.70
N SER A 27 10.25 9.63 1.70
CA SER A 27 9.16 10.52 1.32
C SER A 27 8.13 9.75 0.53
N GLN A 28 6.95 10.34 0.32
CA GLN A 28 5.94 9.74 -0.54
C GLN A 28 6.49 9.52 -1.95
N GLU A 29 7.25 10.47 -2.45
CA GLU A 29 7.85 10.36 -3.79
C GLU A 29 8.89 9.25 -3.86
N GLN A 30 9.69 9.11 -2.82
CA GLN A 30 10.70 8.06 -2.77
C GLN A 30 10.07 6.69 -2.71
N LEU A 31 9.03 6.52 -1.89
CA LEU A 31 8.32 5.25 -1.82
C LEU A 31 7.67 4.93 -3.15
N ALA A 32 7.02 5.93 -3.77
CA ALA A 32 6.37 5.73 -5.05
C ALA A 32 7.37 5.26 -6.11
N ALA A 33 8.54 5.86 -6.14
CA ALA A 33 9.59 5.47 -7.10
C ALA A 33 10.04 4.03 -6.86
N LYS A 34 10.24 3.65 -5.59
CA LYS A 34 10.65 2.28 -5.27
C LYS A 34 9.58 1.26 -5.63
N ALA A 35 8.32 1.63 -5.45
CA ALA A 35 7.20 0.74 -5.71
C ALA A 35 6.75 0.74 -7.17
N GLY A 36 7.24 1.70 -7.97
CA GLY A 36 6.85 1.80 -9.36
C GLY A 36 5.44 2.32 -9.56
N ILE A 37 4.98 3.21 -8.66
CA ILE A 37 3.66 3.83 -8.75
C ILE A 37 3.83 5.34 -8.63
N SER A 38 2.74 6.10 -8.82
CA SER A 38 2.81 7.55 -8.72
C SER A 38 2.79 8.02 -7.27
N SER A 39 3.43 9.14 -6.99
CA SER A 39 3.40 9.74 -5.66
C SER A 39 1.98 10.18 -5.28
N ALA A 40 1.18 10.58 -6.27
CA ALA A 40 -0.22 10.93 -6.03
C ALA A 40 -0.99 9.71 -5.50
N THR A 41 -0.68 8.51 -6.00
CA THR A 41 -1.30 7.29 -5.50
C THR A 41 -0.91 7.05 -4.05
N VAL A 42 0.37 7.19 -3.71
CA VAL A 42 0.81 7.03 -2.32
C VAL A 42 0.09 8.03 -1.41
N ALA A 43 0.03 9.29 -1.83
CA ALA A 43 -0.64 10.34 -1.05
C ALA A 43 -2.11 10.00 -0.81
N ARG A 44 -2.79 9.53 -1.86
CA ARG A 44 -4.20 9.15 -1.76
C ARG A 44 -4.39 7.98 -0.79
N LEU A 45 -3.53 6.97 -0.88
CA LEU A 45 -3.65 5.80 -0.03
C LEU A 45 -3.40 6.11 1.44
N GLU A 46 -2.53 7.08 1.73
CA GLU A 46 -2.18 7.41 3.11
C GLU A 46 -3.23 8.27 3.83
N ARG A 47 -4.27 8.71 3.12
CA ARG A 47 -5.28 9.59 3.71
C ARG A 47 -6.23 8.90 4.66
N THR A 48 -6.44 7.61 4.49
CA THR A 48 -7.42 6.88 5.29
C THR A 48 -6.84 5.60 5.85
N THR A 49 -7.53 5.03 6.83
CA THR A 49 -7.13 3.76 7.42
C THR A 49 -7.60 2.57 6.60
N HIS A 50 -8.67 2.76 5.82
CA HIS A 50 -9.22 1.69 4.99
C HIS A 50 -9.43 2.25 3.60
N THR A 51 -8.56 1.87 2.69
CA THR A 51 -8.69 2.33 1.31
C THR A 51 -8.53 1.13 0.39
N ARG A 52 -9.32 1.12 -0.67
CA ARG A 52 -9.24 0.05 -1.64
C ARG A 52 -8.12 0.30 -2.62
N CYS A 53 -7.45 -0.77 -2.99
CA CYS A 53 -6.41 -0.68 -3.99
C CYS A 53 -6.29 -2.02 -4.71
N ARG A 54 -5.52 -2.02 -5.78
CA ARG A 54 -5.23 -3.25 -6.51
C ARG A 54 -4.29 -4.11 -5.68
N THR A 55 -4.47 -5.41 -5.76
CA THR A 55 -3.57 -6.34 -5.09
C THR A 55 -2.12 -6.11 -5.52
N ARG A 56 -1.92 -5.81 -6.80
CA ARG A 56 -0.58 -5.52 -7.31
C ARG A 56 0.03 -4.30 -6.62
N THR A 57 -0.77 -3.26 -6.42
CA THR A 57 -0.30 -2.04 -5.75
C THR A 57 0.14 -2.35 -4.33
N LEU A 58 -0.68 -3.11 -3.61
CA LEU A 58 -0.34 -3.53 -2.25
C LEU A 58 0.98 -4.31 -2.24
N ALA A 59 1.12 -5.26 -3.14
CA ALA A 59 2.31 -6.09 -3.22
C ALA A 59 3.56 -5.26 -3.52
N ARG A 60 3.45 -4.30 -4.43
CA ARG A 60 4.57 -3.44 -4.78
C ARG A 60 5.00 -2.56 -3.62
N LEU A 61 4.05 -2.02 -2.88
CA LEU A 61 4.35 -1.21 -1.71
C LEU A 61 5.02 -2.05 -0.62
N ALA A 62 4.50 -3.24 -0.36
CA ALA A 62 5.09 -4.14 0.62
C ALA A 62 6.53 -4.50 0.24
N THR A 63 6.75 -4.84 -1.03
CA THR A 63 8.10 -5.16 -1.51
C THR A 63 9.04 -3.98 -1.34
N ALA A 64 8.58 -2.78 -1.69
CA ALA A 64 9.40 -1.58 -1.56
C ALA A 64 9.79 -1.29 -0.11
N LEU A 65 8.94 -1.68 0.83
CA LEU A 65 9.19 -1.49 2.26
C LEU A 65 9.84 -2.70 2.92
N GLY A 66 10.05 -3.78 2.17
CA GLY A 66 10.59 -5.00 2.76
C GLY A 66 9.66 -5.64 3.76
N GLU A 67 8.35 -5.48 3.58
CA GLU A 67 7.34 -5.97 4.49
C GLU A 67 6.47 -7.03 3.85
N ASP A 68 5.83 -7.85 4.68
CA ASP A 68 4.79 -8.75 4.22
C ASP A 68 3.57 -7.92 3.82
N PRO A 69 2.89 -8.24 2.70
CA PRO A 69 1.66 -7.52 2.34
C PRO A 69 0.64 -7.47 3.46
N ALA A 70 0.57 -8.49 4.31
CA ALA A 70 -0.34 -8.51 5.44
C ALA A 70 -0.08 -7.37 6.42
N ALA A 71 1.16 -6.87 6.48
CA ALA A 71 1.49 -5.75 7.36
C ALA A 71 0.80 -4.45 6.95
N LEU A 72 0.35 -4.37 5.70
CA LEU A 72 -0.32 -3.19 5.17
C LEU A 72 -1.83 -3.33 5.12
N THR A 73 -2.37 -4.47 5.53
CA THR A 73 -3.82 -4.68 5.52
C THR A 73 -4.40 -4.38 6.90
N PRO A 74 -5.65 -3.85 6.95
CA PRO A 74 -6.29 -3.61 8.24
C PRO A 74 -6.43 -4.91 9.02
N GLY A 75 -6.10 -4.88 10.31
CA GLY A 75 -6.15 -6.07 11.14
C GLY A 75 -5.06 -7.07 10.88
N GLY A 76 -4.05 -6.70 10.12
CA GLY A 76 -2.89 -7.57 9.91
C GLY A 76 -2.06 -7.73 11.17
N PRO A 77 -1.01 -8.58 11.11
CA PRO A 77 -0.17 -8.80 12.27
C PRO A 77 0.39 -7.48 12.77
N GLY A 78 0.10 -7.20 14.01
CA GLY A 78 0.42 -5.92 14.65
C GLY A 78 1.86 -5.73 14.93
#